data_671e3bf25b9c5e9e26c698980d749218
#
_entry.id   671e3bf25b9c5e9e26c698980d749218
#
_cell.length_a   1.000
_cell.length_b   1.000
_cell.length_c   1.000
_cell.angle_alpha   90.00
_cell.angle_beta   90.00
_cell.angle_gamma   90.00
#
_symmetry.space_group_name_H-M   'P 1'
#
loop_
_entity.id
_entity.type
_entity.pdbx_description
1 polymer ?
#
loop_
_entity_poly.entity_id
_entity_poly.type
_entity_poly.pdbx_seq_one_letter_code
_entity_poly.pdbx_strand_id
1 'polypeptide(L)'
;MHRALRMSTLCVASALAMGVATGAQAGGDKLKIGFSQGTMESSWRVNMVEGNRKYAEANLPDVELVVTNGENNASKQVADVESLLAQGIKTLIISPVTADALTPVVKQAMDAGIPVVTLDRKVNTDVTLHIGADNKLIGKSAGTYVCKALGGKGNVVEIQGTAGASATVDRHDLFVETLGKECPDVKIVASQVANYVREPAIKFMEDTLQRFKDGEIQLVYAHNDDMALGAVTALEAANRQKGVMVVGIDGENAAYDAIKAGKMVATFTYHFVAPEGVQYGYKIAKGEKLDKEIVLPTHQVDSSNVDQFLGKGF
;
A
#
# COMPACT_ATOMS: atom_id res chain seq x y z
N MET A 1 16.04 74.24 77.44
CA MET A 1 14.61 73.86 77.27
C MET A 1 14.19 74.26 75.87
N HIS A 2 14.14 73.36 74.89
CA HIS A 2 13.24 73.41 73.72
C HIS A 2 13.45 72.12 72.92
N ARG A 3 12.43 71.28 72.94
CA ARG A 3 12.34 70.06 72.17
C ARG A 3 11.99 70.43 70.74
N ALA A 4 12.80 69.99 69.77
CA ALA A 4 12.46 70.03 68.35
C ALA A 4 11.88 68.68 67.90
N LEU A 5 10.70 68.80 67.36
CA LEU A 5 9.92 67.64 66.82
C LEU A 5 10.37 67.37 65.37
N ARG A 6 10.90 66.21 65.14
CA ARG A 6 11.22 65.80 63.79
C ARG A 6 10.06 64.95 63.20
N MET A 7 9.43 65.50 62.17
CA MET A 7 8.46 64.81 61.36
C MET A 7 9.23 63.90 60.37
N SER A 8 8.98 62.57 60.45
CA SER A 8 9.49 61.60 59.47
C SER A 8 8.46 61.36 58.37
N THR A 9 8.81 61.73 57.18
CA THR A 9 8.03 61.48 55.94
C THR A 9 8.21 60.04 55.50
N LEU A 10 7.12 59.26 55.47
CA LEU A 10 7.10 57.90 55.00
C LEU A 10 6.85 57.89 53.48
N CYS A 11 7.85 57.54 52.69
CA CYS A 11 7.68 57.27 51.25
C CYS A 11 7.16 55.83 51.06
N VAL A 12 5.90 55.68 50.62
CA VAL A 12 5.36 54.39 50.19
C VAL A 12 5.75 54.19 48.74
N ALA A 13 6.68 53.28 48.49
CA ALA A 13 7.03 52.82 47.16
C ALA A 13 6.05 51.69 46.75
N SER A 14 5.13 51.98 45.85
CA SER A 14 4.24 50.98 45.23
C SER A 14 5.02 50.22 44.15
N ALA A 15 5.40 49.00 44.47
CA ALA A 15 5.96 48.06 43.46
C ALA A 15 4.82 47.45 42.63
N LEU A 16 4.70 47.87 41.36
CA LEU A 16 3.87 47.21 40.37
C LEU A 16 4.52 45.88 40.00
N ALA A 17 4.01 44.77 40.53
CA ALA A 17 4.37 43.45 40.06
C ALA A 17 3.66 43.17 38.72
N MET A 18 4.39 43.34 37.57
CA MET A 18 3.95 42.79 36.27
C MET A 18 4.05 41.26 36.34
N GLY A 19 2.91 40.62 36.55
CA GLY A 19 2.77 39.17 36.37
C GLY A 19 2.95 38.83 34.90
N VAL A 20 4.11 38.29 34.52
CA VAL A 20 4.27 37.62 33.27
C VAL A 20 3.47 36.32 33.36
N ALA A 21 2.26 36.32 32.79
CA ALA A 21 1.52 35.09 32.55
C ALA A 21 2.28 34.32 31.48
N THR A 22 3.18 33.44 31.89
CA THR A 22 3.69 32.36 31.00
C THR A 22 2.49 31.46 30.70
N GLY A 23 1.87 31.69 29.56
CA GLY A 23 0.90 30.74 29.01
C GLY A 23 1.62 29.41 28.80
N ALA A 24 1.49 28.53 29.80
CA ALA A 24 1.80 27.13 29.60
C ALA A 24 0.83 26.65 28.51
N GLN A 25 1.32 26.55 27.29
CA GLN A 25 0.66 25.86 26.22
C GLN A 25 0.60 24.41 26.66
N ALA A 26 -0.53 24.02 27.27
CA ALA A 26 -0.83 22.63 27.58
C ALA A 26 -0.86 21.93 26.20
N GLY A 27 0.26 21.34 25.82
CA GLY A 27 0.31 20.38 24.74
C GLY A 27 -0.56 19.21 25.19
N GLY A 28 -1.85 19.20 24.81
CA GLY A 28 -2.71 18.05 25.01
C GLY A 28 -2.04 16.83 24.38
N ASP A 29 -2.20 15.66 25.00
CA ASP A 29 -1.68 14.41 24.47
C ASP A 29 -2.15 14.27 23.01
N LYS A 30 -1.20 14.06 22.10
CA LYS A 30 -1.52 13.86 20.68
C LYS A 30 -2.39 12.62 20.49
N LEU A 31 -3.29 12.69 19.53
CA LEU A 31 -4.08 11.56 19.10
C LEU A 31 -3.16 10.51 18.44
N LYS A 32 -2.95 9.38 19.09
CA LYS A 32 -2.11 8.30 18.52
C LYS A 32 -2.88 7.50 17.49
N ILE A 33 -2.35 7.40 16.28
CA ILE A 33 -2.82 6.52 15.21
C ILE A 33 -1.71 5.52 14.92
N GLY A 34 -2.02 4.23 15.05
CA GLY A 34 -1.08 3.17 14.69
C GLY A 34 -1.17 2.84 13.20
N PHE A 35 -0.04 2.71 12.52
CA PHE A 35 0.03 2.24 11.14
C PHE A 35 0.94 1.01 11.05
N SER A 36 0.34 -0.16 10.92
CA SER A 36 1.05 -1.44 10.77
C SER A 36 1.17 -1.79 9.28
N GLN A 37 2.36 -1.64 8.73
CA GLN A 37 2.67 -2.03 7.36
C GLN A 37 3.27 -3.43 7.33
N GLY A 38 2.77 -4.31 6.45
CA GLY A 38 3.21 -5.70 6.35
C GLY A 38 4.66 -5.85 5.88
N THR A 39 5.10 -4.98 4.97
CA THR A 39 6.46 -4.95 4.41
C THR A 39 6.79 -3.60 3.81
N MET A 40 8.07 -3.26 3.72
CA MET A 40 8.60 -2.05 3.06
C MET A 40 9.56 -2.40 1.90
N GLU A 41 9.45 -3.61 1.35
CA GLU A 41 10.40 -4.12 0.35
C GLU A 41 10.18 -3.56 -1.07
N SER A 42 9.01 -2.97 -1.37
CA SER A 42 8.73 -2.34 -2.67
C SER A 42 8.54 -0.84 -2.56
N SER A 43 8.84 -0.11 -3.64
CA SER A 43 8.60 1.34 -3.77
C SER A 43 7.13 1.70 -3.50
N TRP A 44 6.19 0.88 -3.97
CA TRP A 44 4.77 1.05 -3.74
C TRP A 44 4.42 1.10 -2.24
N ARG A 45 4.99 0.18 -1.44
CA ARG A 45 4.79 0.12 0.02
C ARG A 45 5.41 1.31 0.74
N VAL A 46 6.60 1.71 0.32
CA VAL A 46 7.28 2.91 0.86
C VAL A 46 6.43 4.16 0.57
N ASN A 47 5.94 4.33 -0.66
CA ASN A 47 5.11 5.46 -1.03
C ASN A 47 3.78 5.51 -0.26
N MET A 48 3.14 4.36 0.03
CA MET A 48 1.97 4.28 0.88
C MET A 48 2.27 4.87 2.27
N VAL A 49 3.33 4.41 2.93
CA VAL A 49 3.67 4.85 4.29
C VAL A 49 4.09 6.32 4.28
N GLU A 50 5.00 6.70 3.40
CA GLU A 50 5.54 8.07 3.36
C GLU A 50 4.51 9.11 2.92
N GLY A 51 3.59 8.75 2.01
CA GLY A 51 2.49 9.63 1.63
C GLY A 51 1.53 9.91 2.80
N ASN A 52 1.17 8.88 3.57
CA ASN A 52 0.37 9.03 4.78
C ASN A 52 1.10 9.81 5.87
N ARG A 53 2.41 9.57 6.08
CA ARG A 53 3.25 10.28 7.04
C ARG A 53 3.33 11.77 6.71
N LYS A 54 3.71 12.12 5.47
CA LYS A 54 3.81 13.51 5.01
C LYS A 54 2.49 14.27 5.16
N TYR A 55 1.38 13.60 4.85
CA TYR A 55 0.07 14.22 5.05
C TYR A 55 -0.23 14.49 6.53
N ALA A 56 0.05 13.52 7.42
CA ALA A 56 -0.14 13.70 8.85
C ALA A 56 0.69 14.87 9.40
N GLU A 57 1.97 14.93 9.04
CA GLU A 57 2.89 15.99 9.47
C GLU A 57 2.43 17.38 9.00
N ALA A 58 1.93 17.48 7.77
CA ALA A 58 1.54 18.76 7.18
C ALA A 58 0.13 19.24 7.61
N ASN A 59 -0.81 18.31 7.89
CA ASN A 59 -2.23 18.64 8.00
C ASN A 59 -2.86 18.25 9.36
N LEU A 60 -2.21 17.41 10.17
CA LEU A 60 -2.77 16.85 11.40
C LEU A 60 -1.81 17.10 12.59
N PRO A 61 -1.64 18.35 13.04
CA PRO A 61 -0.65 18.71 14.08
C PRO A 61 -0.96 18.07 15.44
N ASP A 62 -2.20 17.64 15.68
CA ASP A 62 -2.66 16.95 16.88
C ASP A 62 -2.51 15.41 16.79
N VAL A 63 -1.92 14.87 15.71
CA VAL A 63 -1.71 13.43 15.51
C VAL A 63 -0.26 13.04 15.80
N GLU A 64 -0.10 11.89 16.44
CA GLU A 64 1.12 11.10 16.49
C GLU A 64 0.90 9.82 15.66
N LEU A 65 1.51 9.75 14.46
CA LEU A 65 1.44 8.57 13.61
C LEU A 65 2.58 7.61 13.97
N VAL A 66 2.25 6.47 14.60
CA VAL A 66 3.21 5.43 14.99
C VAL A 66 3.21 4.34 13.93
N VAL A 67 4.30 4.22 13.20
CA VAL A 67 4.44 3.27 12.08
C VAL A 67 5.28 2.06 12.49
N THR A 68 4.82 0.86 12.15
CA THR A 68 5.58 -0.39 12.29
C THR A 68 5.75 -1.08 10.94
N ASN A 69 6.82 -1.87 10.80
CA ASN A 69 7.12 -2.66 9.61
C ASN A 69 7.18 -4.14 10.00
N GLY A 70 6.27 -4.94 9.47
CA GLY A 70 6.20 -6.38 9.69
C GLY A 70 7.30 -7.20 9.01
N GLU A 71 8.12 -6.59 8.14
CA GLU A 71 9.25 -7.23 7.46
C GLU A 71 8.85 -8.52 6.70
N ASN A 72 7.67 -8.49 6.08
CA ASN A 72 7.06 -9.64 5.39
C ASN A 72 6.89 -10.88 6.30
N ASN A 73 6.85 -10.68 7.62
CA ASN A 73 6.69 -11.71 8.64
C ASN A 73 5.37 -11.49 9.41
N ALA A 74 4.43 -12.40 9.24
CA ALA A 74 3.11 -12.28 9.85
C ALA A 74 3.15 -12.29 11.38
N SER A 75 4.00 -13.13 12.00
CA SER A 75 4.13 -13.19 13.45
C SER A 75 4.70 -11.91 14.03
N LYS A 76 5.68 -11.30 13.33
CA LYS A 76 6.21 -10.00 13.71
C LYS A 76 5.10 -8.92 13.60
N GLN A 77 4.34 -8.93 12.51
CA GLN A 77 3.25 -7.94 12.34
C GLN A 77 2.17 -8.09 13.42
N VAL A 78 1.83 -9.30 13.85
CA VAL A 78 0.92 -9.53 14.99
C VAL A 78 1.48 -8.86 16.24
N ALA A 79 2.75 -9.13 16.61
CA ALA A 79 3.38 -8.52 17.77
C ALA A 79 3.48 -6.99 17.67
N ASP A 80 3.73 -6.46 16.47
CA ASP A 80 3.72 -5.02 16.21
C ASP A 80 2.34 -4.41 16.47
N VAL A 81 1.26 -5.05 16.02
CA VAL A 81 -0.11 -4.60 16.29
C VAL A 81 -0.43 -4.64 17.78
N GLU A 82 -0.10 -5.74 18.49
CA GLU A 82 -0.28 -5.84 19.94
C GLU A 82 0.47 -4.72 20.69
N SER A 83 1.69 -4.40 20.26
CA SER A 83 2.46 -3.27 20.80
C SER A 83 1.78 -1.93 20.54
N LEU A 84 1.22 -1.69 19.35
CA LEU A 84 0.46 -0.47 19.05
C LEU A 84 -0.78 -0.35 19.92
N LEU A 85 -1.52 -1.45 20.12
CA LEU A 85 -2.69 -1.47 21.02
C LEU A 85 -2.31 -1.12 22.47
N ALA A 86 -1.21 -1.70 22.95
CA ALA A 86 -0.68 -1.41 24.30
C ALA A 86 -0.25 0.05 24.48
N GLN A 87 0.16 0.73 23.40
CA GLN A 87 0.48 2.17 23.40
C GLN A 87 -0.75 3.09 23.42
N GLY A 88 -1.95 2.52 23.39
CA GLY A 88 -3.22 3.27 23.50
C GLY A 88 -3.59 4.04 22.24
N ILE A 89 -3.32 3.49 21.06
CA ILE A 89 -3.76 4.07 19.79
C ILE A 89 -5.29 4.23 19.75
N LYS A 90 -5.77 5.22 19.01
CA LYS A 90 -7.20 5.51 18.84
C LYS A 90 -7.77 4.96 17.53
N THR A 91 -6.91 4.60 16.60
CA THR A 91 -7.26 3.94 15.34
C THR A 91 -6.07 3.09 14.90
N LEU A 92 -6.32 1.90 14.41
CA LEU A 92 -5.35 1.05 13.76
C LEU A 92 -5.54 1.15 12.24
N ILE A 93 -4.51 1.58 11.53
CA ILE A 93 -4.38 1.45 10.08
C ILE A 93 -3.50 0.24 9.82
N ILE A 94 -3.91 -0.67 8.95
CA ILE A 94 -3.15 -1.89 8.70
C ILE A 94 -3.20 -2.30 7.22
N SER A 95 -2.03 -2.64 6.65
CA SER A 95 -1.92 -3.42 5.42
C SER A 95 -1.32 -4.79 5.77
N PRO A 96 -2.14 -5.85 5.89
CA PRO A 96 -1.69 -7.11 6.45
C PRO A 96 -0.74 -7.87 5.52
N VAL A 97 0.24 -8.58 6.07
CA VAL A 97 1.10 -9.52 5.28
C VAL A 97 0.21 -10.58 4.65
N THR A 98 -0.59 -11.26 5.46
CA THR A 98 -1.57 -12.27 5.03
C THR A 98 -2.91 -12.07 5.73
N ALA A 99 -4.01 -12.45 5.08
CA ALA A 99 -5.34 -12.29 5.64
C ALA A 99 -5.54 -13.15 6.90
N ASP A 100 -5.24 -14.45 6.81
CA ASP A 100 -5.52 -15.42 7.88
C ASP A 100 -4.76 -15.10 9.17
N ALA A 101 -3.46 -14.81 9.07
CA ALA A 101 -2.61 -14.62 10.25
C ALA A 101 -2.94 -13.32 11.01
N LEU A 102 -3.38 -12.26 10.31
CA LEU A 102 -3.69 -10.96 10.93
C LEU A 102 -5.15 -10.83 11.38
N THR A 103 -6.06 -11.69 10.90
CA THR A 103 -7.47 -11.65 11.28
C THR A 103 -7.70 -11.69 12.80
N PRO A 104 -7.05 -12.59 13.59
CA PRO A 104 -7.27 -12.65 15.04
C PRO A 104 -6.92 -11.35 15.77
N VAL A 105 -5.77 -10.75 15.49
CA VAL A 105 -5.32 -9.52 16.17
C VAL A 105 -6.11 -8.29 15.72
N VAL A 106 -6.57 -8.25 14.46
CA VAL A 106 -7.51 -7.23 13.98
C VAL A 106 -8.85 -7.35 14.70
N LYS A 107 -9.38 -8.58 14.86
CA LYS A 107 -10.59 -8.81 15.64
C LYS A 107 -10.41 -8.38 17.09
N GLN A 108 -9.30 -8.70 17.72
CA GLN A 108 -8.97 -8.25 19.07
C GLN A 108 -9.01 -6.72 19.19
N ALA A 109 -8.43 -5.98 18.23
CA ALA A 109 -8.48 -4.52 18.21
C ALA A 109 -9.92 -4.01 18.13
N MET A 110 -10.75 -4.58 17.23
CA MET A 110 -12.16 -4.22 17.08
C MET A 110 -12.97 -4.52 18.36
N ASP A 111 -12.77 -5.69 18.96
CA ASP A 111 -13.43 -6.10 20.21
C ASP A 111 -13.04 -5.20 21.39
N ALA A 112 -11.83 -4.63 21.38
CA ALA A 112 -11.37 -3.62 22.34
C ALA A 112 -11.90 -2.20 22.05
N GLY A 113 -12.74 -2.02 21.03
CA GLY A 113 -13.30 -0.73 20.64
C GLY A 113 -12.34 0.17 19.86
N ILE A 114 -11.22 -0.37 19.37
CA ILE A 114 -10.28 0.37 18.51
C ILE A 114 -10.74 0.20 17.06
N PRO A 115 -11.14 1.28 16.38
CA PRO A 115 -11.48 1.22 14.96
C PRO A 115 -10.30 0.76 14.12
N VAL A 116 -10.59 -0.08 13.10
CA VAL A 116 -9.58 -0.60 12.18
C VAL A 116 -9.86 -0.16 10.76
N VAL A 117 -8.83 0.39 10.11
CA VAL A 117 -8.81 0.74 8.69
C VAL A 117 -7.82 -0.19 7.97
N THR A 118 -8.33 -1.05 7.10
CA THR A 118 -7.45 -1.86 6.25
C THR A 118 -7.13 -1.13 4.95
N LEU A 119 -5.86 -1.14 4.55
CA LEU A 119 -5.40 -0.54 3.29
C LEU A 119 -4.92 -1.62 2.33
N ASP A 120 -5.37 -1.53 1.06
CA ASP A 120 -4.93 -2.42 -0.02
C ASP A 120 -5.34 -3.89 0.20
N ARG A 121 -4.85 -4.49 1.27
CA ARG A 121 -5.10 -5.90 1.64
C ARG A 121 -6.18 -6.02 2.70
N LYS A 122 -7.04 -7.01 2.56
CA LYS A 122 -8.13 -7.33 3.49
C LYS A 122 -7.70 -8.39 4.51
N VAL A 123 -8.46 -8.47 5.59
CA VAL A 123 -8.47 -9.58 6.54
C VAL A 123 -9.80 -10.33 6.42
N ASN A 124 -9.93 -11.51 7.06
CA ASN A 124 -11.14 -12.35 7.00
C ASN A 124 -12.14 -12.03 8.12
N THR A 125 -12.31 -10.75 8.41
CA THR A 125 -13.32 -10.24 9.34
C THR A 125 -13.76 -8.84 8.92
N ASP A 126 -14.94 -8.43 9.36
CA ASP A 126 -15.40 -7.05 9.20
C ASP A 126 -14.45 -6.09 9.91
N VAL A 127 -14.21 -4.95 9.29
CA VAL A 127 -13.43 -3.84 9.84
C VAL A 127 -14.24 -2.54 9.78
N THR A 128 -13.75 -1.47 10.41
CA THR A 128 -14.43 -0.18 10.39
C THR A 128 -14.47 0.39 8.97
N LEU A 129 -13.35 0.31 8.24
CA LEU A 129 -13.24 0.79 6.87
C LEU A 129 -12.18 -0.02 6.11
N HIS A 130 -12.46 -0.37 4.86
CA HIS A 130 -11.46 -0.84 3.90
C HIS A 130 -11.25 0.22 2.80
N ILE A 131 -9.99 0.49 2.46
CA ILE A 131 -9.62 1.39 1.36
C ILE A 131 -8.66 0.67 0.42
N GLY A 132 -9.01 0.55 -0.85
CA GLY A 132 -8.16 -0.11 -1.85
C GLY A 132 -8.84 -0.16 -3.21
N ALA A 133 -8.14 -0.63 -4.24
CA ALA A 133 -8.76 -0.94 -5.52
C ALA A 133 -9.40 -2.33 -5.50
N ASP A 134 -10.29 -2.60 -6.45
CA ASP A 134 -10.94 -3.90 -6.61
C ASP A 134 -9.98 -4.90 -7.30
N ASN A 135 -9.27 -5.69 -6.49
CA ASN A 135 -8.32 -6.70 -6.98
C ASN A 135 -8.99 -7.81 -7.81
N LYS A 136 -10.27 -8.11 -7.55
CA LYS A 136 -11.04 -9.07 -8.35
C LYS A 136 -11.29 -8.53 -9.75
N LEU A 137 -11.70 -7.26 -9.84
CA LEU A 137 -11.87 -6.58 -11.13
C LEU A 137 -10.54 -6.51 -11.90
N ILE A 138 -9.42 -6.25 -11.20
CA ILE A 138 -8.08 -6.21 -11.83
C ILE A 138 -7.72 -7.58 -12.39
N GLY A 139 -7.83 -8.66 -11.60
CA GLY A 139 -7.53 -10.03 -12.06
C GLY A 139 -8.38 -10.44 -13.25
N LYS A 140 -9.69 -10.14 -13.22
CA LYS A 140 -10.60 -10.35 -14.34
C LYS A 140 -10.17 -9.56 -15.57
N SER A 141 -9.90 -8.26 -15.43
CA SER A 141 -9.50 -7.39 -16.55
C SER A 141 -8.18 -7.81 -17.17
N ALA A 142 -7.21 -8.25 -16.36
CA ALA A 142 -5.96 -8.81 -16.83
C ALA A 142 -6.19 -10.10 -17.63
N GLY A 143 -7.07 -11.00 -17.15
CA GLY A 143 -7.46 -12.22 -17.88
C GLY A 143 -8.09 -11.91 -19.23
N THR A 144 -9.08 -11.02 -19.28
CA THR A 144 -9.71 -10.59 -20.53
C THR A 144 -8.70 -9.95 -21.49
N TYR A 145 -7.79 -9.10 -20.97
CA TYR A 145 -6.72 -8.52 -21.79
C TYR A 145 -5.82 -9.59 -22.38
N VAL A 146 -5.38 -10.56 -21.57
CA VAL A 146 -4.51 -11.67 -22.00
C VAL A 146 -5.19 -12.54 -23.05
N CYS A 147 -6.47 -12.89 -22.86
CA CYS A 147 -7.25 -13.63 -23.85
C CYS A 147 -7.24 -12.93 -25.23
N LYS A 148 -7.49 -11.62 -25.21
CA LYS A 148 -7.51 -10.81 -26.43
C LYS A 148 -6.11 -10.69 -27.06
N ALA A 149 -5.07 -10.43 -26.27
CA ALA A 149 -3.70 -10.26 -26.74
C ALA A 149 -3.13 -11.54 -27.37
N LEU A 150 -3.51 -12.70 -26.83
CA LEU A 150 -3.10 -14.02 -27.34
C LEU A 150 -3.99 -14.58 -28.45
N GLY A 151 -5.10 -13.92 -28.80
CA GLY A 151 -6.05 -14.44 -29.76
C GLY A 151 -6.70 -15.76 -29.31
N GLY A 152 -6.87 -15.94 -28.01
CA GLY A 152 -7.58 -17.05 -27.40
C GLY A 152 -6.73 -18.30 -27.13
N LYS A 153 -5.43 -18.34 -27.47
CA LYS A 153 -4.59 -19.52 -27.21
C LYS A 153 -3.12 -19.16 -26.98
N GLY A 154 -2.43 -19.90 -26.13
CA GLY A 154 -0.99 -19.71 -25.85
C GLY A 154 -0.63 -20.08 -24.42
N ASN A 155 0.67 -19.96 -24.12
CA ASN A 155 1.23 -20.30 -22.82
C ASN A 155 1.59 -19.02 -22.04
N VAL A 156 1.15 -18.95 -20.81
CA VAL A 156 1.36 -17.87 -19.88
C VAL A 156 2.24 -18.33 -18.73
N VAL A 157 3.20 -17.49 -18.34
CA VAL A 157 3.92 -17.59 -17.06
C VAL A 157 3.31 -16.59 -16.11
N GLU A 158 2.95 -17.02 -14.90
CA GLU A 158 2.40 -16.17 -13.86
C GLU A 158 3.42 -15.91 -12.75
N ILE A 159 3.61 -14.63 -12.37
CA ILE A 159 4.47 -14.23 -11.26
C ILE A 159 3.58 -13.63 -10.17
N GLN A 160 3.40 -14.40 -9.08
CA GLN A 160 2.46 -14.05 -8.03
C GLN A 160 3.09 -13.17 -6.94
N GLY A 161 2.24 -12.37 -6.30
CA GLY A 161 2.58 -11.62 -5.09
C GLY A 161 2.78 -12.52 -3.87
N THR A 162 2.69 -11.93 -2.67
CA THR A 162 2.83 -12.66 -1.40
C THR A 162 1.70 -13.68 -1.20
N ALA A 163 2.06 -14.93 -0.97
CA ALA A 163 1.08 -15.99 -0.72
C ALA A 163 0.19 -15.66 0.49
N GLY A 164 -1.13 -15.87 0.36
CA GLY A 164 -2.11 -15.58 1.41
C GLY A 164 -2.43 -14.09 1.63
N ALA A 165 -1.82 -13.19 0.87
CA ALA A 165 -2.29 -11.81 0.78
C ALA A 165 -3.56 -11.74 -0.07
N SER A 166 -4.62 -11.03 0.39
CA SER A 166 -5.91 -10.96 -0.31
C SER A 166 -5.77 -10.46 -1.75
N ALA A 167 -4.90 -9.47 -1.98
CA ALA A 167 -4.63 -8.97 -3.33
C ALA A 167 -4.06 -10.04 -4.27
N THR A 168 -3.16 -10.91 -3.76
CA THR A 168 -2.60 -12.04 -4.55
C THR A 168 -3.69 -13.05 -4.90
N VAL A 169 -4.51 -13.43 -3.92
CA VAL A 169 -5.59 -14.40 -4.09
C VAL A 169 -6.62 -13.87 -5.11
N ASP A 170 -7.11 -12.66 -4.91
CA ASP A 170 -8.11 -12.06 -5.80
C ASP A 170 -7.60 -11.89 -7.24
N ARG A 171 -6.36 -11.45 -7.43
CA ARG A 171 -5.74 -11.31 -8.76
C ARG A 171 -5.55 -12.65 -9.46
N HIS A 172 -5.08 -13.67 -8.72
CA HIS A 172 -4.90 -15.03 -9.25
C HIS A 172 -6.24 -15.68 -9.61
N ASP A 173 -7.15 -15.75 -8.64
CA ASP A 173 -8.39 -16.52 -8.79
C ASP A 173 -9.24 -15.99 -9.96
N LEU A 174 -9.41 -14.67 -10.04
CA LEU A 174 -10.20 -14.06 -11.12
C LEU A 174 -9.47 -14.07 -12.46
N PHE A 175 -8.14 -14.05 -12.47
CA PHE A 175 -7.36 -14.27 -13.70
C PHE A 175 -7.59 -15.68 -14.24
N VAL A 176 -7.40 -16.72 -13.41
CA VAL A 176 -7.59 -18.12 -13.78
C VAL A 176 -9.04 -18.41 -14.19
N GLU A 177 -10.01 -17.91 -13.42
CA GLU A 177 -11.44 -18.04 -13.74
C GLU A 177 -11.76 -17.43 -15.11
N THR A 178 -11.22 -16.26 -15.40
CA THR A 178 -11.44 -15.54 -16.66
C THR A 178 -10.81 -16.28 -17.84
N LEU A 179 -9.56 -16.77 -17.72
CA LEU A 179 -8.95 -17.60 -18.75
C LEU A 179 -9.79 -18.84 -19.05
N GLY A 180 -10.25 -19.53 -17.99
CA GLY A 180 -11.08 -20.74 -18.14
C GLY A 180 -12.41 -20.49 -18.87
N LYS A 181 -13.00 -19.31 -18.70
CA LYS A 181 -14.27 -18.92 -19.31
C LYS A 181 -14.11 -18.34 -20.72
N GLU A 182 -13.17 -17.44 -20.91
CA GLU A 182 -13.06 -16.64 -22.14
C GLU A 182 -12.09 -17.25 -23.17
N CYS A 183 -11.04 -17.96 -22.70
CA CYS A 183 -10.02 -18.51 -23.58
C CYS A 183 -9.39 -19.80 -23.01
N PRO A 184 -10.13 -20.91 -22.97
CA PRO A 184 -9.70 -22.16 -22.33
C PRO A 184 -8.45 -22.80 -22.95
N ASP A 185 -8.01 -22.36 -24.12
CA ASP A 185 -6.77 -22.80 -24.78
C ASP A 185 -5.55 -21.96 -24.38
N VAL A 186 -5.71 -20.93 -23.55
CA VAL A 186 -4.62 -20.26 -22.86
C VAL A 186 -4.26 -21.05 -21.60
N LYS A 187 -2.99 -21.40 -21.44
CA LYS A 187 -2.52 -22.27 -20.34
C LYS A 187 -1.48 -21.55 -19.50
N ILE A 188 -1.63 -21.58 -18.17
CA ILE A 188 -0.56 -21.21 -17.26
C ILE A 188 0.40 -22.39 -17.15
N VAL A 189 1.59 -22.26 -17.75
CA VAL A 189 2.59 -23.34 -17.85
C VAL A 189 3.63 -23.27 -16.74
N ALA A 190 3.78 -22.15 -16.09
CA ALA A 190 4.60 -21.95 -14.89
C ALA A 190 4.00 -20.83 -14.03
N SER A 191 4.06 -21.00 -12.72
CA SER A 191 3.62 -20.00 -11.74
C SER A 191 4.51 -20.07 -10.51
N GLN A 192 4.90 -18.90 -9.96
CA GLN A 192 5.69 -18.83 -8.73
C GLN A 192 5.40 -17.55 -7.95
N VAL A 193 5.44 -17.67 -6.62
CA VAL A 193 5.41 -16.54 -5.70
C VAL A 193 6.75 -15.81 -5.71
N ALA A 194 6.73 -14.50 -5.95
CA ALA A 194 7.89 -13.60 -5.90
C ALA A 194 7.67 -12.40 -4.96
N ASN A 195 6.62 -12.44 -4.09
CA ASN A 195 6.37 -11.51 -2.99
C ASN A 195 6.27 -10.03 -3.37
N TYR A 196 5.91 -9.71 -4.62
CA TYR A 196 5.90 -8.34 -5.17
C TYR A 196 7.29 -7.70 -5.28
N VAL A 197 8.36 -8.51 -5.35
CA VAL A 197 9.76 -8.06 -5.37
C VAL A 197 10.41 -8.43 -6.71
N ARG A 198 11.21 -7.51 -7.26
CA ARG A 198 11.85 -7.64 -8.59
C ARG A 198 12.84 -8.79 -8.67
N GLU A 199 13.76 -8.89 -7.71
CA GLU A 199 14.85 -9.87 -7.75
C GLU A 199 14.38 -11.34 -7.79
N PRO A 200 13.42 -11.79 -6.94
CA PRO A 200 12.85 -13.12 -7.06
C PRO A 200 12.15 -13.37 -8.41
N ALA A 201 11.54 -12.33 -9.00
CA ALA A 201 10.90 -12.43 -10.31
C ALA A 201 11.92 -12.61 -11.44
N ILE A 202 13.05 -11.88 -11.39
CA ILE A 202 14.16 -12.07 -12.34
C ILE A 202 14.62 -13.52 -12.29
N LYS A 203 14.96 -14.01 -11.08
CA LYS A 203 15.46 -15.37 -10.89
C LYS A 203 14.48 -16.43 -11.41
N PHE A 204 13.21 -16.30 -11.08
CA PHE A 204 12.17 -17.22 -11.57
C PHE A 204 12.07 -17.21 -13.10
N MET A 205 12.16 -16.03 -13.72
CA MET A 205 12.12 -15.93 -15.18
C MET A 205 13.38 -16.52 -15.83
N GLU A 206 14.57 -16.30 -15.27
CA GLU A 206 15.80 -16.93 -15.75
C GLU A 206 15.70 -18.46 -15.74
N ASP A 207 15.24 -19.03 -14.62
CA ASP A 207 15.02 -20.49 -14.50
C ASP A 207 13.93 -20.98 -15.48
N THR A 208 12.88 -20.19 -15.70
CA THR A 208 11.79 -20.49 -16.64
C THR A 208 12.29 -20.48 -18.07
N LEU A 209 13.10 -19.49 -18.46
CA LEU A 209 13.67 -19.37 -19.80
C LEU A 209 14.67 -20.49 -20.16
N GLN A 210 15.27 -21.15 -19.17
CA GLN A 210 16.07 -22.36 -19.37
C GLN A 210 15.21 -23.60 -19.63
N ARG A 211 14.02 -23.67 -19.05
CA ARG A 211 13.09 -24.81 -19.18
C ARG A 211 12.27 -24.78 -20.46
N PHE A 212 11.91 -23.59 -20.93
CA PHE A 212 11.06 -23.39 -22.11
C PHE A 212 11.86 -22.79 -23.25
N LYS A 213 11.75 -23.38 -24.42
CA LYS A 213 12.41 -22.91 -25.66
C LYS A 213 11.73 -21.67 -26.23
N ASP A 214 12.38 -21.05 -27.21
CA ASP A 214 11.80 -19.93 -27.95
C ASP A 214 10.45 -20.34 -28.58
N GLY A 215 9.45 -19.46 -28.42
CA GLY A 215 8.09 -19.68 -28.90
C GLY A 215 7.22 -20.58 -28.00
N GLU A 216 7.75 -21.15 -26.93
CA GLU A 216 6.94 -21.96 -25.98
C GLU A 216 6.25 -21.12 -24.89
N ILE A 217 6.66 -19.86 -24.68
CA ILE A 217 6.00 -18.89 -23.82
C ILE A 217 5.58 -17.70 -24.66
N GLN A 218 4.32 -17.27 -24.58
CA GLN A 218 3.81 -16.12 -25.32
C GLN A 218 3.60 -14.89 -24.44
N LEU A 219 3.36 -15.09 -23.13
CA LEU A 219 3.07 -13.97 -22.24
C LEU A 219 3.50 -14.26 -20.79
N VAL A 220 3.94 -13.19 -20.10
CA VAL A 220 4.14 -13.16 -18.65
C VAL A 220 3.09 -12.24 -18.03
N TYR A 221 2.32 -12.76 -17.08
CA TYR A 221 1.44 -11.99 -16.20
C TYR A 221 2.07 -11.89 -14.84
N ALA A 222 2.42 -10.68 -14.40
CA ALA A 222 2.95 -10.42 -13.08
C ALA A 222 1.95 -9.63 -12.25
N HIS A 223 1.83 -9.98 -10.96
CA HIS A 223 0.89 -9.34 -10.05
C HIS A 223 1.28 -7.91 -9.65
N ASN A 224 2.44 -7.41 -10.09
CA ASN A 224 2.78 -5.99 -10.04
C ASN A 224 3.83 -5.61 -11.10
N ASP A 225 4.06 -4.30 -11.28
CA ASP A 225 4.97 -3.76 -12.27
C ASP A 225 6.44 -4.04 -11.91
N ASP A 226 6.78 -4.04 -10.62
CA ASP A 226 8.15 -4.33 -10.19
C ASP A 226 8.59 -5.74 -10.61
N MET A 227 7.73 -6.75 -10.43
CA MET A 227 7.97 -8.12 -10.92
C MET A 227 7.90 -8.20 -12.45
N ALA A 228 6.98 -7.45 -13.10
CA ALA A 228 6.88 -7.40 -14.56
C ALA A 228 8.18 -6.86 -15.20
N LEU A 229 8.72 -5.78 -14.64
CA LEU A 229 10.01 -5.21 -15.06
C LEU A 229 11.17 -6.17 -14.77
N GLY A 230 11.08 -6.97 -13.71
CA GLY A 230 12.01 -8.07 -13.45
C GLY A 230 11.97 -9.12 -14.57
N ALA A 231 10.75 -9.50 -15.00
CA ALA A 231 10.59 -10.42 -16.14
C ALA A 231 11.14 -9.83 -17.46
N VAL A 232 10.91 -8.54 -17.73
CA VAL A 232 11.50 -7.83 -18.87
C VAL A 232 13.03 -7.92 -18.84
N THR A 233 13.64 -7.68 -17.66
CA THR A 233 15.10 -7.77 -17.50
C THR A 233 15.65 -9.15 -17.88
N ALA A 234 15.02 -10.22 -17.40
CA ALA A 234 15.43 -11.59 -17.73
C ALA A 234 15.24 -11.93 -19.21
N LEU A 235 14.11 -11.47 -19.80
CA LEU A 235 13.83 -11.66 -21.24
C LEU A 235 14.85 -10.93 -22.13
N GLU A 236 15.26 -9.72 -21.77
CA GLU A 236 16.28 -8.95 -22.47
C GLU A 236 17.66 -9.64 -22.38
N ALA A 237 18.05 -10.08 -21.19
CA ALA A 237 19.31 -10.80 -20.98
C ALA A 237 19.39 -12.11 -21.81
N ALA A 238 18.25 -12.78 -21.98
CA ALA A 238 18.13 -13.99 -22.79
C ALA A 238 17.93 -13.71 -24.30
N ASN A 239 17.82 -12.44 -24.73
CA ASN A 239 17.45 -12.03 -26.08
C ASN A 239 16.11 -12.58 -26.58
N ARG A 240 15.16 -12.80 -25.66
CA ARG A 240 13.82 -13.39 -25.95
C ARG A 240 12.67 -12.40 -25.82
N GLN A 241 12.95 -11.13 -25.57
CA GLN A 241 11.96 -10.09 -25.32
C GLN A 241 10.97 -9.90 -26.50
N LYS A 242 11.40 -10.05 -27.75
CA LYS A 242 10.53 -9.86 -28.94
C LYS A 242 9.43 -10.90 -29.11
N GLY A 243 9.51 -12.05 -28.44
CA GLY A 243 8.56 -13.15 -28.59
C GLY A 243 7.61 -13.31 -27.41
N VAL A 244 7.78 -12.54 -26.33
CA VAL A 244 7.05 -12.70 -25.07
C VAL A 244 6.47 -11.36 -24.62
N MET A 245 5.16 -11.27 -24.54
CA MET A 245 4.44 -10.11 -24.00
C MET A 245 4.55 -10.09 -22.47
N VAL A 246 4.55 -8.90 -21.85
CA VAL A 246 4.59 -8.75 -20.40
C VAL A 246 3.47 -7.82 -19.96
N VAL A 247 2.69 -8.27 -18.97
CA VAL A 247 1.58 -7.53 -18.34
C VAL A 247 1.88 -7.38 -16.85
N GLY A 248 1.73 -6.16 -16.32
CA GLY A 248 1.91 -5.81 -14.91
C GLY A 248 0.66 -5.19 -14.28
N ILE A 249 0.82 -4.73 -13.06
CA ILE A 249 -0.18 -3.99 -12.26
C ILE A 249 0.62 -3.00 -11.42
N ASP A 250 0.13 -1.84 -11.18
CA ASP A 250 0.42 -0.74 -10.28
C ASP A 250 0.42 0.61 -11.00
N GLY A 251 0.93 0.68 -12.23
CA GLY A 251 1.08 1.93 -12.97
C GLY A 251 2.32 2.70 -12.54
N GLU A 252 3.45 2.02 -12.40
CA GLU A 252 4.74 2.66 -12.18
C GLU A 252 5.18 3.47 -13.41
N ASN A 253 5.87 4.60 -13.20
CA ASN A 253 6.43 5.37 -14.31
C ASN A 253 7.36 4.50 -15.19
N ALA A 254 8.16 3.62 -14.57
CA ALA A 254 9.02 2.68 -15.30
C ALA A 254 8.25 1.68 -16.16
N ALA A 255 7.04 1.27 -15.73
CA ALA A 255 6.16 0.40 -16.54
C ALA A 255 5.54 1.17 -17.70
N TYR A 256 5.14 2.44 -17.51
CA TYR A 256 4.68 3.29 -18.61
C TYR A 256 5.77 3.49 -19.67
N ASP A 257 7.01 3.76 -19.24
CA ASP A 257 8.16 3.88 -20.13
C ASP A 257 8.41 2.55 -20.87
N ALA A 258 8.29 1.41 -20.19
CA ALA A 258 8.43 0.09 -20.79
C ALA A 258 7.32 -0.21 -21.80
N ILE A 259 6.07 0.21 -21.56
CA ILE A 259 4.97 0.10 -22.54
C ILE A 259 5.26 0.98 -23.74
N LYS A 260 5.68 2.22 -23.54
CA LYS A 260 6.04 3.15 -24.62
C LYS A 260 7.19 2.61 -25.49
N ALA A 261 8.14 1.93 -24.88
CA ALA A 261 9.27 1.29 -25.55
C ALA A 261 8.92 -0.08 -26.18
N GLY A 262 7.68 -0.59 -26.01
CA GLY A 262 7.26 -1.90 -26.49
C GLY A 262 7.86 -3.09 -25.72
N LYS A 263 8.36 -2.87 -24.50
CA LYS A 263 8.92 -3.91 -23.62
C LYS A 263 7.86 -4.56 -22.74
N MET A 264 6.81 -3.83 -22.40
CA MET A 264 5.58 -4.31 -21.78
C MET A 264 4.40 -4.00 -22.70
N VAL A 265 3.31 -4.76 -22.59
CA VAL A 265 2.10 -4.54 -23.39
C VAL A 265 1.00 -3.86 -22.62
N ALA A 266 0.91 -4.04 -21.30
CA ALA A 266 -0.06 -3.38 -20.46
C ALA A 266 0.35 -3.36 -18.98
N THR A 267 -0.23 -2.40 -18.24
CA THR A 267 -0.34 -2.40 -16.78
C THR A 267 -1.75 -1.92 -16.36
N PHE A 268 -2.12 -2.18 -15.12
CA PHE A 268 -3.37 -1.70 -14.52
C PHE A 268 -3.02 -0.78 -13.36
N THR A 269 -3.50 0.48 -13.37
CA THR A 269 -3.15 1.42 -12.31
C THR A 269 -3.65 0.94 -10.96
N TYR A 270 -2.83 1.11 -9.92
CA TYR A 270 -3.15 0.73 -8.56
C TYR A 270 -2.63 1.77 -7.57
N HIS A 271 -3.53 2.58 -7.05
CA HIS A 271 -3.17 3.68 -6.14
C HIS A 271 -2.61 3.14 -4.82
N PHE A 272 -1.53 3.73 -4.32
CA PHE A 272 -0.85 3.29 -3.08
C PHE A 272 -1.52 3.77 -1.77
N VAL A 273 -2.80 4.13 -1.81
CA VAL A 273 -3.66 4.48 -0.65
C VAL A 273 -3.02 5.50 0.29
N ALA A 274 -2.58 6.61 -0.26
CA ALA A 274 -2.10 7.77 0.47
C ALA A 274 -2.51 9.06 -0.26
N PRO A 275 -3.05 10.04 0.47
CA PRO A 275 -3.09 10.16 1.95
C PRO A 275 -4.32 9.50 2.62
N GLU A 276 -5.15 8.78 1.89
CA GLU A 276 -6.47 8.30 2.33
C GLU A 276 -6.38 7.52 3.64
N GLY A 277 -5.34 6.71 3.84
CA GLY A 277 -5.18 5.90 5.06
C GLY A 277 -5.25 6.74 6.33
N VAL A 278 -4.35 7.71 6.49
CA VAL A 278 -4.30 8.56 7.69
C VAL A 278 -5.42 9.59 7.72
N GLN A 279 -5.84 10.09 6.56
CA GLN A 279 -6.94 11.06 6.48
C GLN A 279 -8.25 10.48 7.02
N TYR A 280 -8.62 9.29 6.57
CA TYR A 280 -9.84 8.61 7.04
C TYR A 280 -9.67 7.99 8.42
N GLY A 281 -8.47 7.47 8.74
CA GLY A 281 -8.14 7.01 10.09
C GLY A 281 -8.31 8.10 11.15
N TYR A 282 -7.91 9.34 10.84
CA TYR A 282 -8.12 10.50 11.70
C TYR A 282 -9.61 10.85 11.86
N LYS A 283 -10.38 10.90 10.77
CA LYS A 283 -11.82 11.16 10.81
C LYS A 283 -12.55 10.16 11.70
N ILE A 284 -12.23 8.87 11.55
CA ILE A 284 -12.79 7.80 12.38
C ILE A 284 -12.41 7.99 13.86
N ALA A 285 -11.14 8.33 14.15
CA ALA A 285 -10.69 8.62 15.53
C ALA A 285 -11.41 9.81 16.16
N LYS A 286 -11.91 10.77 15.35
CA LYS A 286 -12.76 11.89 15.80
C LYS A 286 -14.25 11.54 15.86
N GLY A 287 -14.63 10.27 15.61
CA GLY A 287 -16.01 9.79 15.69
C GLY A 287 -16.84 9.98 14.42
N GLU A 288 -16.23 10.34 13.29
CA GLU A 288 -16.92 10.42 12.00
C GLU A 288 -17.35 9.02 11.55
N LYS A 289 -18.59 8.89 11.07
CA LYS A 289 -19.10 7.66 10.47
C LYS A 289 -18.86 7.72 8.97
N LEU A 290 -18.23 6.68 8.45
CA LEU A 290 -17.90 6.55 7.03
C LEU A 290 -18.54 5.27 6.46
N ASP A 291 -18.59 5.16 5.14
CA ASP A 291 -18.92 3.92 4.45
C ASP A 291 -17.90 2.82 4.83
N LYS A 292 -18.31 1.57 4.80
CA LYS A 292 -17.43 0.44 5.16
C LYS A 292 -16.32 0.19 4.14
N GLU A 293 -16.45 0.70 2.92
CA GLU A 293 -15.49 0.48 1.84
C GLU A 293 -15.35 1.72 0.95
N ILE A 294 -14.12 2.05 0.61
CA ILE A 294 -13.77 3.07 -0.39
C ILE A 294 -12.96 2.36 -1.47
N VAL A 295 -13.57 2.21 -2.65
CA VAL A 295 -12.93 1.59 -3.82
C VAL A 295 -12.24 2.67 -4.64
N LEU A 296 -10.92 2.55 -4.78
CA LEU A 296 -10.11 3.46 -5.58
C LEU A 296 -10.15 3.04 -7.06
N PRO A 297 -10.14 4.00 -8.00
CA PRO A 297 -10.25 3.70 -9.42
C PRO A 297 -9.00 2.97 -9.95
N THR A 298 -9.23 2.11 -10.94
CA THR A 298 -8.19 1.40 -11.70
C THR A 298 -8.42 1.61 -13.20
N HIS A 299 -7.34 1.85 -13.94
CA HIS A 299 -7.35 2.02 -15.39
C HIS A 299 -6.41 1.02 -16.04
N GLN A 300 -6.84 0.37 -17.11
CA GLN A 300 -5.95 -0.36 -18.00
C GLN A 300 -5.13 0.66 -18.80
N VAL A 301 -3.82 0.46 -18.83
CA VAL A 301 -2.87 1.28 -19.59
C VAL A 301 -2.11 0.38 -20.55
N ASP A 302 -2.15 0.70 -21.83
CA ASP A 302 -1.44 0.00 -22.91
C ASP A 302 -0.94 1.02 -23.94
N SER A 303 -0.38 0.54 -25.06
CA SER A 303 0.18 1.41 -26.10
C SER A 303 -0.82 2.42 -26.70
N SER A 304 -2.13 2.20 -26.57
CA SER A 304 -3.16 3.08 -27.13
C SER A 304 -3.39 4.33 -26.27
N ASN A 305 -3.05 4.31 -24.97
CA ASN A 305 -3.34 5.37 -24.03
C ASN A 305 -2.19 5.77 -23.09
N VAL A 306 -1.05 5.07 -23.13
CA VAL A 306 0.08 5.27 -22.19
C VAL A 306 0.58 6.72 -22.18
N ASP A 307 0.50 7.45 -23.28
CA ASP A 307 0.92 8.85 -23.34
C ASP A 307 0.14 9.76 -22.38
N GLN A 308 -1.07 9.36 -21.99
CA GLN A 308 -1.88 10.11 -21.01
C GLN A 308 -1.41 9.86 -19.56
N PHE A 309 -0.58 8.83 -19.33
CA PHE A 309 -0.15 8.39 -18.01
C PHE A 309 1.34 8.67 -17.73
N LEU A 310 2.13 8.98 -18.74
CA LEU A 310 3.57 9.29 -18.57
C LEU A 310 3.78 10.36 -17.50
N GLY A 311 4.65 10.07 -16.52
CA GLY A 311 4.97 10.93 -15.38
C GLY A 311 3.85 11.07 -14.34
N LYS A 312 2.77 10.29 -14.43
CA LYS A 312 1.67 10.27 -13.44
C LYS A 312 1.68 9.04 -12.53
N GLY A 313 2.62 8.15 -12.75
CA GLY A 313 2.91 7.04 -11.85
C GLY A 313 3.76 7.46 -10.64
N PHE A 314 4.30 6.51 -9.94
CA PHE A 314 5.19 6.72 -8.78
C PHE A 314 6.61 6.21 -9.05
#